data_ad81fc863d9d2772cdceccb53123913d
#
_entry.id   ad81fc863d9d2772cdceccb53123913d
#
_cell.length_a   1.000
_cell.length_b   1.000
_cell.length_c   1.000
_cell.angle_alpha   90.00
_cell.angle_beta   90.00
_cell.angle_gamma   90.00
#
_symmetry.space_group_name_H-M   'P 1'
#
loop_
_entity.id
_entity.type
_entity.pdbx_description
1 polymer ?
#
loop_
_entity_poly.entity_id
_entity_poly.type
_entity_poly.pdbx_seq_one_letter_code
_entity_poly.pdbx_strand_id
1 'polypeptide(L)'
;MKHPISFFMMKTTGVPLELLFFKRRTFYEDKYVQKRRIKGGALLVSNHKSIFDYMMYFFLFFFRKIYCLVAEVMYRNAFFRFCLNTIGGIRVDRSDPNIIGFVNKSVELIKKGKLVLSFPESRLIHDKELGVFYPSYILIALKANAPIIPIYTDGRYGLFKRSSVIIGKPINLRDRCHNENPSAQEINALNDLVKDKIQELKETLERRKRNHLFSFKKILMDFGRFLVYTTLGLLFRVKIHKNPSNPNLNRIQGHAIVVANHNSFMDPLVLLCAYWRRRCRCLMADVVVKGHKLRGFLLNQLGCIKINRDALDVESISKCSKALNNDQILIMFPEGKINRDSLAGSFKAGTAMLSIKTKAPIIPCYVKPRKHWYNRSHVYFGDMIKADRKNTSLKMMNELTEKIRNSIIDLEEMAEKEGK
;
A
#
# COMPACT_ATOMS: atom_id res chain seq x y z
N MET A 1 -29.56 -19.80 -3.45
CA MET A 1 -28.35 -20.59 -3.76
C MET A 1 -28.78 -21.99 -4.14
N LYS A 2 -28.49 -22.47 -5.35
CA LYS A 2 -28.95 -23.83 -5.75
C LYS A 2 -28.29 -24.98 -4.96
N HIS A 3 -27.12 -24.77 -4.32
CA HIS A 3 -26.40 -25.82 -3.56
C HIS A 3 -25.57 -25.23 -2.39
N PRO A 4 -26.18 -24.72 -1.31
CA PRO A 4 -25.42 -24.11 -0.19
C PRO A 4 -24.61 -25.12 0.60
N ILE A 5 -25.13 -26.35 0.76
CA ILE A 5 -24.46 -27.42 1.51
C ILE A 5 -23.20 -27.90 0.77
N SER A 6 -23.31 -28.18 -0.53
CA SER A 6 -22.17 -28.64 -1.35
C SER A 6 -21.07 -27.59 -1.45
N PHE A 7 -21.43 -26.30 -1.50
CA PHE A 7 -20.47 -25.20 -1.46
C PHE A 7 -19.69 -25.16 -0.13
N PHE A 8 -20.39 -25.31 1.00
CA PHE A 8 -19.76 -25.32 2.31
C PHE A 8 -18.88 -26.57 2.50
N MET A 9 -19.36 -27.75 2.11
CA MET A 9 -18.58 -28.98 2.15
C MET A 9 -17.31 -28.86 1.29
N MET A 10 -17.42 -28.36 0.07
CA MET A 10 -16.25 -28.18 -0.80
C MET A 10 -15.20 -27.23 -0.21
N LYS A 11 -15.64 -26.19 0.51
CA LYS A 11 -14.71 -25.28 1.21
C LYS A 11 -14.06 -25.94 2.41
N THR A 12 -14.80 -26.66 3.23
CA THR A 12 -14.26 -27.27 4.47
C THR A 12 -13.35 -28.45 4.17
N THR A 13 -13.76 -29.33 3.26
CA THR A 13 -12.94 -30.49 2.85
C THR A 13 -11.69 -30.06 2.06
N GLY A 14 -11.72 -28.93 1.39
CA GLY A 14 -10.58 -28.36 0.65
C GLY A 14 -9.55 -27.61 1.50
N VAL A 15 -9.81 -27.35 2.80
CA VAL A 15 -8.87 -26.62 3.67
C VAL A 15 -7.49 -27.31 3.78
N PRO A 16 -7.36 -28.64 3.95
CA PRO A 16 -6.05 -29.28 3.94
C PRO A 16 -5.27 -29.05 2.65
N LEU A 17 -5.95 -29.12 1.52
CA LEU A 17 -5.36 -28.85 0.21
C LEU A 17 -4.90 -27.38 0.10
N GLU A 18 -5.69 -26.44 0.61
CA GLU A 18 -5.33 -25.01 0.68
C GLU A 18 -4.06 -24.82 1.51
N LEU A 19 -3.98 -25.43 2.68
CA LEU A 19 -2.85 -25.29 3.59
C LEU A 19 -1.57 -25.94 3.03
N LEU A 20 -1.68 -27.03 2.29
CA LEU A 20 -0.52 -27.76 1.75
C LEU A 20 -0.08 -27.18 0.39
N PHE A 21 -1.01 -26.88 -0.50
CA PHE A 21 -0.72 -26.52 -1.89
C PHE A 21 -0.56 -25.02 -2.12
N PHE A 22 -1.41 -24.20 -1.50
CA PHE A 22 -1.33 -22.75 -1.69
C PHE A 22 -0.42 -22.07 -0.68
N LYS A 23 -0.32 -22.58 0.57
CA LYS A 23 0.51 -21.97 1.65
C LYS A 23 0.48 -20.46 1.64
N ARG A 24 -0.72 -19.90 1.49
CA ARG A 24 -0.99 -18.53 1.10
C ARG A 24 -0.47 -17.50 2.13
N ARG A 25 0.19 -16.47 1.62
CA ARG A 25 0.52 -15.25 2.36
C ARG A 25 -0.26 -14.08 1.78
N THR A 26 -1.11 -13.46 2.59
CA THR A 26 -1.95 -12.34 2.20
C THR A 26 -1.36 -11.02 2.68
N PHE A 27 -1.18 -10.11 1.74
CA PHE A 27 -0.76 -8.74 1.99
C PHE A 27 -1.91 -7.79 1.65
N TYR A 28 -1.83 -6.56 2.14
CA TYR A 28 -2.81 -5.52 1.86
C TYR A 28 -2.06 -4.25 1.46
N GLU A 29 -2.51 -3.53 0.46
CA GLU A 29 -1.98 -2.21 0.17
C GLU A 29 -2.13 -1.32 1.40
N ASP A 30 -3.36 -1.25 1.93
CA ASP A 30 -3.68 -0.65 3.22
C ASP A 30 -4.75 -1.50 3.93
N LYS A 31 -4.36 -2.18 5.00
CA LYS A 31 -5.27 -3.08 5.74
C LYS A 31 -6.37 -2.33 6.53
N TYR A 32 -6.25 -1.02 6.69
CA TYR A 32 -7.26 -0.21 7.38
C TYR A 32 -8.35 0.25 6.43
N VAL A 33 -8.02 0.41 5.14
CA VAL A 33 -8.98 0.75 4.09
C VAL A 33 -9.65 -0.50 3.54
N GLN A 34 -8.87 -1.53 3.20
CA GLN A 34 -9.40 -2.75 2.61
C GLN A 34 -8.73 -4.00 3.17
N LYS A 35 -9.57 -4.92 3.65
CA LYS A 35 -9.19 -6.28 4.03
C LYS A 35 -9.86 -7.28 3.08
N ARG A 36 -9.55 -8.59 3.24
CA ARG A 36 -10.27 -9.66 2.55
C ARG A 36 -11.76 -9.75 2.88
N ARG A 37 -12.22 -9.14 3.99
CA ARG A 37 -13.64 -9.04 4.34
C ARG A 37 -14.24 -7.81 3.64
N ILE A 38 -14.78 -8.03 2.45
CA ILE A 38 -15.39 -6.99 1.62
C ILE A 38 -16.88 -6.92 1.96
N LYS A 39 -17.40 -5.74 2.27
CA LYS A 39 -18.85 -5.51 2.49
C LYS A 39 -19.52 -5.19 1.17
N GLY A 40 -20.76 -5.68 0.97
CA GLY A 40 -21.52 -5.41 -0.24
C GLY A 40 -21.04 -6.14 -1.49
N GLY A 41 -21.49 -5.71 -2.67
CA GLY A 41 -21.06 -6.19 -3.96
C GLY A 41 -19.79 -5.46 -4.43
N ALA A 42 -18.91 -6.19 -5.10
CA ALA A 42 -17.69 -5.63 -5.67
C ALA A 42 -17.19 -6.47 -6.84
N LEU A 43 -16.45 -5.82 -7.74
CA LEU A 43 -15.73 -6.49 -8.81
C LEU A 43 -14.27 -6.69 -8.39
N LEU A 44 -13.85 -7.94 -8.26
CA LEU A 44 -12.46 -8.30 -8.03
C LEU A 44 -11.74 -8.38 -9.38
N VAL A 45 -10.63 -7.68 -9.54
CA VAL A 45 -9.86 -7.67 -10.79
C VAL A 45 -8.43 -8.11 -10.47
N SER A 46 -7.99 -9.18 -11.12
CA SER A 46 -6.68 -9.77 -10.86
C SER A 46 -5.95 -10.18 -12.14
N ASN A 47 -4.62 -10.22 -12.04
CA ASN A 47 -3.80 -10.90 -13.04
C ASN A 47 -4.03 -12.42 -13.05
N HIS A 48 -3.67 -13.09 -14.14
CA HIS A 48 -3.92 -14.53 -14.35
C HIS A 48 -2.61 -15.30 -14.64
N LYS A 49 -2.08 -15.98 -13.62
CA LYS A 49 -0.80 -16.72 -13.68
C LYS A 49 -0.97 -18.23 -13.78
N SER A 50 -2.10 -18.76 -13.30
CA SER A 50 -2.32 -20.20 -13.21
C SER A 50 -3.81 -20.53 -13.26
N ILE A 51 -4.13 -21.73 -13.78
CA ILE A 51 -5.49 -22.29 -13.70
C ILE A 51 -5.99 -22.41 -12.26
N PHE A 52 -5.09 -22.50 -11.30
CA PHE A 52 -5.41 -22.58 -9.88
C PHE A 52 -5.72 -21.21 -9.22
N ASP A 53 -5.59 -20.10 -9.94
CA ASP A 53 -5.86 -18.78 -9.37
C ASP A 53 -7.29 -18.67 -8.84
N TYR A 54 -8.28 -19.21 -9.57
CA TYR A 54 -9.66 -19.18 -9.09
C TYR A 54 -9.83 -19.97 -7.78
N MET A 55 -9.20 -21.15 -7.68
CA MET A 55 -9.23 -21.95 -6.44
C MET A 55 -8.57 -21.20 -5.27
N MET A 56 -7.46 -20.53 -5.52
CA MET A 56 -6.80 -19.71 -4.50
C MET A 56 -7.74 -18.59 -4.01
N TYR A 57 -8.45 -17.88 -4.91
CA TYR A 57 -9.43 -16.87 -4.52
C TYR A 57 -10.65 -17.48 -3.82
N PHE A 58 -11.10 -18.65 -4.23
CA PHE A 58 -12.17 -19.39 -3.58
C PHE A 58 -11.89 -19.62 -2.09
N PHE A 59 -10.66 -19.98 -1.71
CA PHE A 59 -10.24 -20.12 -0.33
C PHE A 59 -9.88 -18.78 0.34
N LEU A 60 -9.34 -17.82 -0.39
CA LEU A 60 -9.00 -16.50 0.15
C LEU A 60 -10.22 -15.80 0.76
N PHE A 61 -11.36 -15.86 0.09
CA PHE A 61 -12.63 -15.29 0.55
C PHE A 61 -13.54 -16.38 1.13
N PHE A 62 -13.07 -17.08 2.14
CA PHE A 62 -13.70 -18.28 2.67
C PHE A 62 -15.20 -18.12 3.00
N PHE A 63 -15.60 -16.98 3.60
CA PHE A 63 -16.99 -16.74 4.02
C PHE A 63 -17.86 -16.12 2.92
N ARG A 64 -17.35 -15.92 1.73
CA ARG A 64 -18.07 -15.29 0.62
C ARG A 64 -18.01 -16.17 -0.62
N LYS A 65 -19.15 -16.34 -1.30
CA LYS A 65 -19.15 -16.95 -2.63
C LYS A 65 -18.65 -15.92 -3.65
N ILE A 66 -17.66 -16.33 -4.44
CA ILE A 66 -17.12 -15.56 -5.54
C ILE A 66 -17.65 -16.14 -6.83
N TYR A 67 -18.15 -15.29 -7.70
CA TYR A 67 -18.55 -15.66 -9.05
C TYR A 67 -17.42 -15.26 -10.01
N CYS A 68 -16.86 -16.20 -10.75
CA CYS A 68 -15.72 -15.96 -11.62
C CYS A 68 -16.12 -16.04 -13.10
N LEU A 69 -15.63 -15.07 -13.88
CA LEU A 69 -15.75 -15.13 -15.34
C LEU A 69 -14.82 -16.22 -15.87
N VAL A 70 -15.39 -17.26 -16.48
CA VAL A 70 -14.66 -18.44 -16.95
C VAL A 70 -14.97 -18.70 -18.41
N ALA A 71 -13.93 -18.92 -19.22
CA ALA A 71 -14.08 -19.21 -20.64
C ALA A 71 -14.91 -20.47 -20.88
N GLU A 72 -15.76 -20.44 -21.90
CA GLU A 72 -16.67 -21.52 -22.26
C GLU A 72 -15.98 -22.88 -22.45
N VAL A 73 -14.77 -22.87 -22.99
CA VAL A 73 -13.99 -24.11 -23.23
C VAL A 73 -13.85 -24.95 -21.95
N MET A 74 -13.82 -24.34 -20.78
CA MET A 74 -13.75 -25.04 -19.49
C MET A 74 -15.06 -25.79 -19.13
N TYR A 75 -16.17 -25.42 -19.73
CA TYR A 75 -17.47 -26.05 -19.49
C TYR A 75 -17.74 -27.28 -20.41
N ARG A 76 -16.85 -27.54 -21.38
CA ARG A 76 -16.99 -28.70 -22.26
C ARG A 76 -16.88 -30.04 -21.52
N ASN A 77 -15.97 -30.09 -20.52
CA ASN A 77 -15.82 -31.27 -19.67
C ASN A 77 -16.93 -31.29 -18.59
N ALA A 78 -17.62 -32.41 -18.43
CA ALA A 78 -18.73 -32.57 -17.50
C ALA A 78 -18.33 -32.38 -16.04
N PHE A 79 -17.15 -32.87 -15.63
CA PHE A 79 -16.63 -32.72 -14.29
C PHE A 79 -16.33 -31.25 -13.98
N PHE A 80 -15.58 -30.56 -14.86
CA PHE A 80 -15.31 -29.13 -14.69
C PHE A 80 -16.57 -28.29 -14.70
N ARG A 81 -17.53 -28.59 -15.54
CA ARG A 81 -18.84 -27.94 -15.58
C ARG A 81 -19.58 -28.06 -14.26
N PHE A 82 -19.59 -29.24 -13.66
CA PHE A 82 -20.21 -29.49 -12.35
C PHE A 82 -19.48 -28.64 -11.27
N CYS A 83 -18.17 -28.71 -11.21
CA CYS A 83 -17.37 -27.95 -10.27
C CYS A 83 -17.59 -26.41 -10.42
N LEU A 84 -17.49 -25.91 -11.65
CA LEU A 84 -17.64 -24.47 -11.92
C LEU A 84 -19.04 -23.96 -11.58
N ASN A 85 -20.09 -24.71 -11.88
CA ASN A 85 -21.46 -24.36 -11.51
C ASN A 85 -21.63 -24.31 -9.98
N THR A 86 -21.00 -25.22 -9.24
CA THR A 86 -21.06 -25.27 -7.77
C THR A 86 -20.32 -24.10 -7.13
N ILE A 87 -19.09 -23.80 -7.58
CA ILE A 87 -18.26 -22.75 -7.00
C ILE A 87 -18.64 -21.35 -7.47
N GLY A 88 -19.38 -21.21 -8.58
CA GLY A 88 -19.91 -19.92 -9.05
C GLY A 88 -19.28 -19.41 -10.34
N GLY A 89 -18.91 -20.32 -11.27
CA GLY A 89 -18.46 -19.92 -12.60
C GLY A 89 -19.57 -19.21 -13.39
N ILE A 90 -19.21 -18.12 -14.05
CA ILE A 90 -20.02 -17.41 -15.04
C ILE A 90 -19.39 -17.71 -16.40
N ARG A 91 -20.13 -18.41 -17.24
CA ARG A 91 -19.70 -18.79 -18.59
C ARG A 91 -19.53 -17.54 -19.44
N VAL A 92 -18.38 -17.40 -20.07
CA VAL A 92 -18.04 -16.33 -21.02
C VAL A 92 -17.74 -16.98 -22.36
N ASP A 93 -18.65 -16.80 -23.28
CA ASP A 93 -18.44 -17.14 -24.69
C ASP A 93 -17.88 -15.88 -25.39
N ARG A 94 -16.70 -16.03 -25.97
CA ARG A 94 -16.03 -14.93 -26.68
C ARG A 94 -16.38 -14.92 -28.17
N SER A 95 -16.91 -16.02 -28.66
CA SER A 95 -17.40 -16.15 -30.04
C SER A 95 -18.83 -15.63 -30.19
N ASP A 96 -19.53 -15.45 -29.07
CA ASP A 96 -20.86 -14.84 -29.05
C ASP A 96 -20.71 -13.30 -29.22
N PRO A 97 -21.24 -12.73 -30.32
CA PRO A 97 -21.27 -11.27 -30.49
C PRO A 97 -22.07 -10.58 -29.37
N ASN A 98 -22.84 -11.33 -28.58
CA ASN A 98 -23.63 -10.79 -27.47
C ASN A 98 -22.86 -10.81 -26.15
N ILE A 99 -21.75 -10.04 -26.07
CA ILE A 99 -20.97 -9.79 -24.84
C ILE A 99 -21.88 -9.32 -23.68
N ILE A 100 -23.08 -8.83 -23.98
CA ILE A 100 -24.04 -8.24 -23.05
C ILE A 100 -24.52 -9.27 -22.02
N GLY A 101 -24.63 -10.55 -22.36
CA GLY A 101 -25.17 -11.59 -21.50
C GLY A 101 -24.39 -11.78 -20.19
N PHE A 102 -23.07 -11.99 -20.24
CA PHE A 102 -22.27 -12.20 -19.03
C PHE A 102 -22.06 -10.87 -18.27
N VAL A 103 -22.05 -9.73 -18.97
CA VAL A 103 -21.98 -8.40 -18.35
C VAL A 103 -23.21 -8.17 -17.48
N ASN A 104 -24.42 -8.35 -18.04
CA ASN A 104 -25.67 -8.15 -17.31
C ASN A 104 -25.79 -9.11 -16.11
N LYS A 105 -25.42 -10.37 -16.27
CA LYS A 105 -25.40 -11.36 -15.18
C LYS A 105 -24.43 -10.96 -14.06
N SER A 106 -23.26 -10.43 -14.43
CA SER A 106 -22.27 -9.94 -13.46
C SER A 106 -22.78 -8.71 -12.71
N VAL A 107 -23.40 -7.76 -13.41
CA VAL A 107 -24.01 -6.57 -12.82
C VAL A 107 -25.13 -6.97 -11.85
N GLU A 108 -26.02 -7.89 -12.22
CA GLU A 108 -27.07 -8.39 -11.36
C GLU A 108 -26.52 -9.01 -10.06
N LEU A 109 -25.49 -9.84 -10.18
CA LEU A 109 -24.85 -10.46 -9.01
C LEU A 109 -24.22 -9.43 -8.09
N ILE A 110 -23.53 -8.43 -8.63
CA ILE A 110 -22.90 -7.37 -7.85
C ILE A 110 -23.97 -6.53 -7.14
N LYS A 111 -25.05 -6.16 -7.83
CA LYS A 111 -26.18 -5.43 -7.23
C LYS A 111 -26.87 -6.23 -6.10
N LYS A 112 -26.89 -7.56 -6.19
CA LYS A 112 -27.31 -8.48 -5.12
C LYS A 112 -26.25 -8.63 -4.00
N GLY A 113 -25.25 -7.78 -3.95
CA GLY A 113 -24.20 -7.79 -2.94
C GLY A 113 -23.21 -8.94 -3.08
N LYS A 114 -23.05 -9.58 -4.25
CA LYS A 114 -22.11 -10.67 -4.48
C LYS A 114 -20.75 -10.16 -4.99
N LEU A 115 -19.73 -11.01 -4.86
CA LEU A 115 -18.40 -10.74 -5.42
C LEU A 115 -18.28 -11.40 -6.80
N VAL A 116 -17.86 -10.62 -7.79
CA VAL A 116 -17.53 -11.12 -9.12
C VAL A 116 -16.04 -10.98 -9.34
N LEU A 117 -15.37 -12.02 -9.85
CA LEU A 117 -13.94 -12.03 -10.14
C LEU A 117 -13.73 -12.04 -11.66
N SER A 118 -12.90 -11.13 -12.12
CA SER A 118 -12.47 -11.04 -13.52
C SER A 118 -10.95 -11.11 -13.63
N PHE A 119 -10.51 -11.89 -14.63
CA PHE A 119 -9.12 -11.92 -15.10
C PHE A 119 -9.06 -11.22 -16.45
N PRO A 120 -8.77 -9.90 -16.49
CA PRO A 120 -8.85 -9.12 -17.72
C PRO A 120 -7.82 -9.51 -18.79
N GLU A 121 -6.74 -10.19 -18.40
CA GLU A 121 -5.72 -10.73 -19.34
C GLU A 121 -6.28 -11.81 -20.27
N SER A 122 -7.42 -12.41 -19.89
CA SER A 122 -8.16 -13.40 -20.70
C SER A 122 -7.38 -14.67 -21.09
N ARG A 123 -6.12 -14.78 -20.74
CA ARG A 123 -5.24 -15.94 -20.94
C ARG A 123 -4.24 -16.04 -19.79
N LEU A 124 -3.61 -17.20 -19.65
CA LEU A 124 -2.53 -17.39 -18.68
C LEU A 124 -1.28 -16.67 -19.16
N ILE A 125 -0.74 -15.81 -18.31
CA ILE A 125 0.52 -15.08 -18.58
C ILE A 125 1.60 -15.63 -17.67
N HIS A 126 2.55 -16.36 -18.26
CA HIS A 126 3.68 -16.93 -17.54
C HIS A 126 4.85 -15.94 -17.36
N ASP A 127 4.86 -14.88 -18.15
CA ASP A 127 5.90 -13.86 -18.13
C ASP A 127 5.89 -13.03 -16.85
N LYS A 128 7.00 -12.30 -16.63
CA LYS A 128 7.11 -11.40 -15.48
C LYS A 128 6.21 -10.18 -15.59
N GLU A 129 5.81 -9.80 -16.79
CA GLU A 129 4.97 -8.63 -17.05
C GLU A 129 3.48 -8.97 -17.04
N LEU A 130 2.64 -7.94 -16.88
CA LEU A 130 1.20 -8.06 -17.03
C LEU A 130 0.84 -8.11 -18.52
N GLY A 131 -0.11 -8.95 -18.87
CA GLY A 131 -0.65 -9.02 -20.21
C GLY A 131 -1.50 -7.81 -20.62
N VAL A 132 -2.10 -7.91 -21.79
CA VAL A 132 -3.09 -6.92 -22.26
C VAL A 132 -4.38 -7.12 -21.47
N PHE A 133 -4.97 -6.03 -20.96
CA PHE A 133 -6.24 -6.04 -20.25
C PHE A 133 -7.38 -5.70 -21.22
N TYR A 134 -8.35 -6.61 -21.34
CA TYR A 134 -9.57 -6.39 -22.12
C TYR A 134 -10.61 -5.65 -21.27
N PRO A 135 -11.19 -4.54 -21.75
CA PRO A 135 -11.91 -3.58 -20.91
C PRO A 135 -13.34 -3.98 -20.52
N SER A 136 -13.84 -5.18 -20.86
CA SER A 136 -15.22 -5.61 -20.55
C SER A 136 -15.58 -5.51 -19.07
N TYR A 137 -14.61 -5.69 -18.17
CA TYR A 137 -14.81 -5.55 -16.73
C TYR A 137 -15.06 -4.09 -16.29
N ILE A 138 -14.58 -3.10 -17.05
CA ILE A 138 -14.86 -1.68 -16.81
C ILE A 138 -16.36 -1.42 -16.98
N LEU A 139 -16.97 -1.98 -18.05
CA LEU A 139 -18.40 -1.86 -18.28
C LEU A 139 -19.22 -2.49 -17.15
N ILE A 140 -18.78 -3.65 -16.61
CA ILE A 140 -19.43 -4.28 -15.45
C ILE A 140 -19.39 -3.34 -14.23
N ALA A 141 -18.25 -2.79 -13.91
CA ALA A 141 -18.07 -1.90 -12.74
C ALA A 141 -18.91 -0.63 -12.87
N LEU A 142 -18.91 0.02 -14.04
CA LEU A 142 -19.68 1.23 -14.31
C LEU A 142 -21.19 0.97 -14.26
N LYS A 143 -21.70 -0.08 -14.94
CA LYS A 143 -23.12 -0.45 -14.93
C LYS A 143 -23.62 -0.90 -13.56
N ALA A 144 -22.77 -1.56 -12.77
CA ALA A 144 -23.11 -1.98 -11.42
C ALA A 144 -22.98 -0.85 -10.38
N ASN A 145 -22.36 0.26 -10.73
CA ASN A 145 -21.93 1.33 -9.81
C ASN A 145 -21.20 0.73 -8.59
N ALA A 146 -20.23 -0.12 -8.83
CA ALA A 146 -19.57 -0.90 -7.80
C ALA A 146 -18.05 -0.70 -7.80
N PRO A 147 -17.41 -0.76 -6.62
CA PRO A 147 -15.97 -0.61 -6.53
C PRO A 147 -15.25 -1.79 -7.20
N ILE A 148 -14.16 -1.48 -7.90
CA ILE A 148 -13.16 -2.46 -8.29
C ILE A 148 -12.19 -2.66 -7.14
N ILE A 149 -11.97 -3.91 -6.74
CA ILE A 149 -10.90 -4.30 -5.81
C ILE A 149 -9.77 -4.91 -6.62
N PRO A 150 -8.69 -4.15 -6.90
CA PRO A 150 -7.55 -4.67 -7.63
C PRO A 150 -6.77 -5.64 -6.76
N ILE A 151 -6.36 -6.77 -7.31
CA ILE A 151 -5.60 -7.81 -6.61
C ILE A 151 -4.46 -8.27 -7.51
N TYR A 152 -3.31 -8.56 -6.91
CA TYR A 152 -2.20 -9.19 -7.63
C TYR A 152 -1.77 -10.46 -6.91
N THR A 153 -1.54 -11.53 -7.68
CA THR A 153 -0.97 -12.80 -7.19
C THR A 153 0.32 -13.13 -7.93
N ASP A 154 1.27 -13.74 -7.21
CA ASP A 154 2.51 -14.23 -7.83
C ASP A 154 2.34 -15.60 -8.53
N GLY A 155 1.18 -16.25 -8.38
CA GLY A 155 0.85 -17.51 -9.02
C GLY A 155 1.74 -18.70 -8.63
N ARG A 156 2.46 -18.62 -7.53
CA ARG A 156 3.37 -19.68 -7.04
C ARG A 156 2.59 -20.71 -6.23
N TYR A 157 2.14 -21.77 -6.87
CA TYR A 157 1.42 -22.88 -6.22
C TYR A 157 2.25 -24.16 -6.21
N GLY A 158 2.03 -25.03 -5.20
CA GLY A 158 2.67 -26.34 -5.07
C GLY A 158 3.13 -26.65 -3.66
N LEU A 159 3.42 -27.92 -3.37
CA LEU A 159 3.74 -28.44 -2.04
C LEU A 159 4.90 -27.73 -1.35
N PHE A 160 5.93 -27.34 -2.07
CA PHE A 160 7.12 -26.65 -1.56
C PHE A 160 7.16 -25.15 -1.89
N LYS A 161 6.12 -24.64 -2.56
CA LYS A 161 6.03 -23.24 -2.95
C LYS A 161 5.10 -22.49 -1.99
N ARG A 162 5.29 -21.19 -1.87
CA ARG A 162 4.45 -20.31 -1.07
C ARG A 162 3.88 -19.22 -1.94
N SER A 163 2.57 -19.22 -2.11
CA SER A 163 1.89 -18.18 -2.87
C SER A 163 1.77 -16.89 -2.07
N SER A 164 1.79 -15.78 -2.77
CA SER A 164 1.62 -14.48 -2.16
C SER A 164 0.61 -13.67 -2.96
N VAL A 165 -0.33 -13.06 -2.26
CA VAL A 165 -1.38 -12.24 -2.83
C VAL A 165 -1.42 -10.88 -2.12
N ILE A 166 -1.63 -9.81 -2.87
CA ILE A 166 -1.85 -8.47 -2.32
C ILE A 166 -3.19 -7.91 -2.77
N ILE A 167 -3.97 -7.42 -1.82
CA ILE A 167 -5.27 -6.80 -2.04
C ILE A 167 -5.09 -5.28 -2.00
N GLY A 168 -5.49 -4.59 -3.06
CA GLY A 168 -5.42 -3.14 -3.20
C GLY A 168 -6.60 -2.41 -2.58
N LYS A 169 -6.52 -1.07 -2.59
CA LYS A 169 -7.63 -0.20 -2.20
C LYS A 169 -8.75 -0.24 -3.24
N PRO A 170 -10.01 -0.06 -2.83
CA PRO A 170 -11.11 0.05 -3.76
C PRO A 170 -10.93 1.22 -4.73
N ILE A 171 -11.33 1.02 -5.97
CA ILE A 171 -11.35 2.06 -7.01
C ILE A 171 -12.80 2.23 -7.44
N ASN A 172 -13.36 3.40 -7.22
CA ASN A 172 -14.68 3.76 -7.73
C ASN A 172 -14.49 4.46 -9.09
N LEU A 173 -14.91 3.82 -10.15
CA LEU A 173 -14.74 4.39 -11.49
C LEU A 173 -15.66 5.58 -11.73
N ARG A 174 -16.81 5.64 -11.06
CA ARG A 174 -17.75 6.77 -11.17
C ARG A 174 -17.17 8.09 -10.67
N ASP A 175 -16.22 8.04 -9.73
CA ASP A 175 -15.51 9.25 -9.27
C ASP A 175 -14.63 9.89 -10.37
N ARG A 176 -14.43 9.17 -11.49
CA ARG A 176 -13.56 9.58 -12.61
C ARG A 176 -14.27 9.64 -13.96
N CYS A 177 -15.44 9.03 -14.08
CA CYS A 177 -16.25 8.98 -15.27
C CYS A 177 -17.72 9.15 -14.86
N HIS A 178 -18.23 10.36 -15.01
CA HIS A 178 -19.63 10.69 -14.70
C HIS A 178 -20.58 10.39 -15.86
N ASN A 179 -20.02 10.15 -17.05
CA ASN A 179 -20.79 9.85 -18.25
C ASN A 179 -21.48 8.47 -18.13
N GLU A 180 -22.77 8.40 -18.42
CA GLU A 180 -23.51 7.13 -18.41
C GLU A 180 -23.08 6.21 -19.56
N ASN A 181 -22.76 6.80 -20.71
CA ASN A 181 -22.26 6.11 -21.90
C ASN A 181 -20.83 6.59 -22.24
N PRO A 182 -19.81 6.06 -21.55
CA PRO A 182 -18.44 6.49 -21.76
C PRO A 182 -17.95 6.11 -23.17
N SER A 183 -17.18 7.01 -23.77
CA SER A 183 -16.51 6.76 -25.05
C SER A 183 -15.47 5.64 -24.94
N ALA A 184 -15.08 5.07 -26.07
CA ALA A 184 -14.02 4.05 -26.10
C ALA A 184 -12.70 4.57 -25.54
N GLN A 185 -12.40 5.86 -25.72
CA GLN A 185 -11.20 6.48 -25.13
C GLN A 185 -11.27 6.57 -23.62
N GLU A 186 -12.41 6.96 -23.04
CA GLU A 186 -12.62 6.96 -21.57
C GLU A 186 -12.53 5.56 -20.98
N ILE A 187 -13.12 4.56 -21.64
CA ILE A 187 -13.02 3.15 -21.21
C ILE A 187 -11.57 2.68 -21.22
N ASN A 188 -10.80 2.99 -22.25
CA ASN A 188 -9.38 2.62 -22.33
C ASN A 188 -8.56 3.35 -21.26
N ALA A 189 -8.79 4.61 -20.99
CA ALA A 189 -8.12 5.36 -19.94
C ALA A 189 -8.41 4.76 -18.54
N LEU A 190 -9.65 4.33 -18.28
CA LEU A 190 -10.02 3.65 -17.04
C LEU A 190 -9.37 2.25 -16.95
N ASN A 191 -9.26 1.55 -18.07
CA ASN A 191 -8.60 0.24 -18.15
C ASN A 191 -7.10 0.36 -17.82
N ASP A 192 -6.42 1.35 -18.38
CA ASP A 192 -5.01 1.62 -18.11
C ASP A 192 -4.79 2.00 -16.64
N LEU A 193 -5.68 2.80 -16.05
CA LEU A 193 -5.63 3.15 -14.63
C LEU A 193 -5.68 1.91 -13.73
N VAL A 194 -6.57 0.95 -14.02
CA VAL A 194 -6.69 -0.28 -13.23
C VAL A 194 -5.47 -1.19 -13.46
N LYS A 195 -4.98 -1.28 -14.70
CA LYS A 195 -3.77 -2.03 -15.06
C LYS A 195 -2.55 -1.49 -14.33
N ASP A 196 -2.35 -0.16 -14.35
CA ASP A 196 -1.26 0.51 -13.64
C ASP A 196 -1.34 0.27 -12.13
N LYS A 197 -2.55 0.24 -11.58
CA LYS A 197 -2.76 -0.08 -10.17
C LYS A 197 -2.35 -1.51 -9.83
N ILE A 198 -2.66 -2.47 -10.67
CA ILE A 198 -2.23 -3.86 -10.46
C ILE A 198 -0.71 -4.00 -10.62
N GLN A 199 -0.09 -3.26 -11.53
CA GLN A 199 1.37 -3.19 -11.66
C GLN A 199 2.02 -2.59 -10.39
N GLU A 200 1.44 -1.53 -9.82
CA GLU A 200 1.89 -0.95 -8.54
C GLU A 200 1.80 -1.97 -7.39
N LEU A 201 0.72 -2.75 -7.35
CA LEU A 201 0.54 -3.82 -6.36
C LEU A 201 1.59 -4.92 -6.52
N LYS A 202 1.94 -5.31 -7.75
CA LYS A 202 3.02 -6.27 -8.04
C LYS A 202 4.35 -5.77 -7.45
N GLU A 203 4.74 -4.55 -7.77
CA GLU A 203 5.98 -3.95 -7.28
C GLU A 203 5.99 -3.88 -5.73
N THR A 204 4.85 -3.54 -5.14
CA THR A 204 4.67 -3.49 -3.68
C THR A 204 4.79 -4.88 -3.05
N LEU A 205 4.20 -5.91 -3.66
CA LEU A 205 4.31 -7.28 -3.19
C LEU A 205 5.76 -7.77 -3.22
N GLU A 206 6.48 -7.52 -4.31
CA GLU A 206 7.88 -7.91 -4.45
C GLU A 206 8.78 -7.22 -3.41
N ARG A 207 8.56 -5.92 -3.15
CA ARG A 207 9.25 -5.19 -2.08
C ARG A 207 8.98 -5.81 -0.71
N ARG A 208 7.72 -6.11 -0.40
CA ARG A 208 7.32 -6.69 0.89
C ARG A 208 7.86 -8.10 1.08
N LYS A 209 7.94 -8.90 0.03
CA LYS A 209 8.56 -10.23 0.07
C LYS A 209 10.03 -10.15 0.43
N ARG A 210 10.79 -9.23 -0.16
CA ARG A 210 12.22 -9.00 0.17
C ARG A 210 12.41 -8.62 1.65
N ASN A 211 11.48 -7.86 2.23
CA ASN A 211 11.55 -7.44 3.63
C ASN A 211 11.31 -8.57 4.64
N HIS A 212 10.65 -9.63 4.23
CA HIS A 212 10.40 -10.80 5.07
C HIS A 212 11.56 -11.81 5.10
N LEU A 213 12.64 -11.57 4.36
CA LEU A 213 13.81 -12.41 4.47
C LEU A 213 14.44 -12.27 5.84
N PHE A 214 14.72 -13.43 6.48
CA PHE A 214 15.41 -13.48 7.75
C PHE A 214 16.78 -12.82 7.63
N SER A 215 17.09 -11.92 8.55
CA SER A 215 18.40 -11.26 8.63
C SER A 215 18.67 -10.88 10.07
N PHE A 216 19.81 -11.32 10.61
CA PHE A 216 20.24 -10.99 11.96
C PHE A 216 20.28 -9.49 12.20
N LYS A 217 20.74 -8.72 11.23
CA LYS A 217 20.76 -7.23 11.27
C LYS A 217 19.35 -6.64 11.44
N LYS A 218 18.32 -7.24 10.83
CA LYS A 218 16.92 -6.79 10.98
C LYS A 218 16.38 -7.10 12.38
N ILE A 219 16.74 -8.24 12.96
CA ILE A 219 16.34 -8.60 14.32
C ILE A 219 16.96 -7.64 15.32
N LEU A 220 18.26 -7.35 15.19
CA LEU A 220 18.97 -6.41 16.06
C LEU A 220 18.37 -5.00 15.99
N MET A 221 17.99 -4.55 14.80
CA MET A 221 17.29 -3.28 14.63
C MET A 221 15.89 -3.29 15.26
N ASP A 222 15.15 -4.39 15.15
CA ASP A 222 13.82 -4.50 15.75
C ASP A 222 13.92 -4.57 17.28
N PHE A 223 14.93 -5.22 17.83
CA PHE A 223 15.23 -5.24 19.27
C PHE A 223 15.61 -3.84 19.77
N GLY A 224 16.50 -3.13 19.06
CA GLY A 224 16.85 -1.75 19.41
C GLY A 224 15.65 -0.82 19.43
N ARG A 225 14.73 -0.95 18.46
CA ARG A 225 13.47 -0.19 18.45
C ARG A 225 12.55 -0.54 19.60
N PHE A 226 12.44 -1.84 19.95
CA PHE A 226 11.68 -2.29 21.11
C PHE A 226 12.24 -1.67 22.40
N LEU A 227 13.56 -1.66 22.58
CA LEU A 227 14.21 -1.05 23.71
C LEU A 227 13.95 0.48 23.78
N VAL A 228 14.09 1.19 22.66
CA VAL A 228 13.76 2.63 22.58
C VAL A 228 12.30 2.88 22.94
N TYR A 229 11.38 2.07 22.43
CA TYR A 229 9.96 2.25 22.72
C TYR A 229 9.64 1.97 24.20
N THR A 230 10.19 0.94 24.81
CA THR A 230 9.90 0.60 26.20
C THR A 230 10.53 1.56 27.19
N THR A 231 11.69 2.12 26.90
CA THR A 231 12.38 3.09 27.77
C THR A 231 11.92 4.51 27.50
N LEU A 232 12.16 5.02 26.29
CA LEU A 232 11.86 6.40 25.92
C LEU A 232 10.38 6.65 25.63
N GLY A 233 9.62 5.60 25.23
CA GLY A 233 8.19 5.69 25.02
C GLY A 233 7.44 6.04 26.31
N LEU A 234 7.87 5.51 27.44
CA LEU A 234 7.36 5.87 28.79
C LEU A 234 7.71 7.32 29.17
N LEU A 235 8.91 7.76 28.81
CA LEU A 235 9.36 9.13 29.07
C LEU A 235 8.64 10.15 28.22
N PHE A 236 8.51 9.88 26.91
CA PHE A 236 7.87 10.81 25.98
C PHE A 236 6.33 10.77 26.03
N ARG A 237 5.74 9.64 26.42
CA ARG A 237 4.28 9.44 26.48
C ARG A 237 3.57 10.03 25.27
N VAL A 238 4.06 9.67 24.07
CA VAL A 238 3.68 10.30 22.80
C VAL A 238 2.16 10.26 22.58
N LYS A 239 1.54 11.43 22.50
CA LYS A 239 0.14 11.60 22.08
C LYS A 239 0.10 11.92 20.59
N ILE A 240 -0.61 11.09 19.84
CA ILE A 240 -0.76 11.24 18.39
C ILE A 240 -2.10 11.93 18.12
N HIS A 241 -2.04 13.11 17.52
CA HIS A 241 -3.19 13.81 16.97
C HIS A 241 -3.43 13.30 15.56
N LYS A 242 -4.55 12.58 15.41
CA LYS A 242 -4.88 11.90 14.16
C LYS A 242 -5.43 12.88 13.15
N ASN A 243 -4.98 12.76 11.91
CA ASN A 243 -5.59 13.49 10.81
C ASN A 243 -7.01 12.95 10.54
N PRO A 244 -8.06 13.79 10.45
CA PRO A 244 -9.43 13.38 10.20
C PRO A 244 -9.58 12.60 8.89
N SER A 245 -8.92 13.05 7.81
CA SER A 245 -8.98 12.43 6.49
C SER A 245 -8.29 11.06 6.45
N ASN A 246 -7.26 10.83 7.30
CA ASN A 246 -6.54 9.56 7.38
C ASN A 246 -6.02 9.27 8.80
N PRO A 247 -6.84 8.70 9.68
CA PRO A 247 -6.49 8.52 11.09
C PRO A 247 -5.40 7.47 11.36
N ASN A 248 -4.93 6.76 10.34
CA ASN A 248 -3.97 5.66 10.47
C ASN A 248 -2.58 5.99 9.88
N LEU A 249 -2.22 7.26 9.70
CA LEU A 249 -0.93 7.66 9.12
C LEU A 249 0.27 7.15 9.92
N ASN A 250 0.17 7.08 11.26
CA ASN A 250 1.20 6.47 12.10
C ASN A 250 1.33 4.94 11.96
N ARG A 251 0.38 4.30 11.26
CA ARG A 251 0.34 2.85 11.00
C ARG A 251 0.34 2.53 9.51
N ILE A 252 0.72 3.50 8.67
CA ILE A 252 0.75 3.34 7.23
C ILE A 252 1.51 2.08 6.82
N GLN A 253 0.98 1.37 5.84
CA GLN A 253 1.64 0.21 5.24
C GLN A 253 2.37 0.64 3.97
N GLY A 254 3.54 0.05 3.73
CA GLY A 254 4.37 0.45 2.63
C GLY A 254 5.42 1.49 3.03
N HIS A 255 6.09 2.03 2.04
CA HIS A 255 7.09 3.08 2.22
C HIS A 255 6.44 4.46 2.33
N ALA A 256 7.06 5.35 3.08
CA ALA A 256 6.68 6.74 3.18
C ALA A 256 7.86 7.59 3.62
N ILE A 257 7.84 8.86 3.26
CA ILE A 257 8.75 9.87 3.79
C ILE A 257 7.96 10.67 4.82
N VAL A 258 8.36 10.60 6.08
CA VAL A 258 7.82 11.42 7.17
C VAL A 258 8.69 12.66 7.27
N VAL A 259 8.07 13.81 7.14
CA VAL A 259 8.75 15.11 7.15
C VAL A 259 8.26 15.88 8.35
N ALA A 260 9.17 16.34 9.20
CA ALA A 260 8.83 17.06 10.42
C ALA A 260 9.71 18.29 10.64
N ASN A 261 9.21 19.24 11.44
CA ASN A 261 10.00 20.30 12.02
C ASN A 261 11.09 19.73 12.95
N HIS A 262 12.15 20.52 13.21
CA HIS A 262 13.28 20.08 14.04
C HIS A 262 13.62 21.09 15.13
N ASN A 263 12.92 20.99 16.27
CA ASN A 263 13.07 21.91 17.40
C ASN A 263 14.01 21.36 18.50
N SER A 264 14.19 20.03 18.53
CA SER A 264 14.94 19.37 19.59
C SER A 264 15.73 18.18 19.05
N PHE A 265 16.88 17.93 19.67
CA PHE A 265 17.66 16.71 19.43
C PHE A 265 16.84 15.42 19.69
N MET A 266 15.76 15.51 20.46
CA MET A 266 14.89 14.38 20.81
C MET A 266 13.78 14.10 19.78
N ASP A 267 13.49 15.00 18.83
CA ASP A 267 12.41 14.84 17.86
C ASP A 267 12.49 13.53 17.04
N PRO A 268 13.69 13.09 16.57
CA PRO A 268 13.82 11.81 15.91
C PRO A 268 13.34 10.64 16.77
N LEU A 269 13.62 10.67 18.08
CA LEU A 269 13.22 9.60 19.00
C LEU A 269 11.73 9.63 19.29
N VAL A 270 11.12 10.81 19.38
CA VAL A 270 9.66 10.97 19.48
C VAL A 270 8.96 10.36 18.26
N LEU A 271 9.45 10.64 17.05
CA LEU A 271 8.90 10.06 15.83
C LEU A 271 9.14 8.55 15.73
N LEU A 272 10.29 8.05 16.18
CA LEU A 272 10.52 6.60 16.28
C LEU A 272 9.50 5.93 17.23
N CYS A 273 9.16 6.56 18.34
CA CYS A 273 8.12 6.08 19.25
C CYS A 273 6.72 6.14 18.61
N ALA A 274 6.40 7.20 17.84
CA ALA A 274 5.14 7.32 17.12
C ALA A 274 4.96 6.21 16.06
N TYR A 275 6.04 5.79 15.44
CA TYR A 275 6.09 4.73 14.42
C TYR A 275 6.69 3.40 14.94
N TRP A 276 6.64 3.10 16.22
CA TRP A 276 7.32 1.95 16.84
C TRP A 276 7.04 0.60 16.16
N ARG A 277 5.86 0.45 15.53
CA ARG A 277 5.48 -0.77 14.77
C ARG A 277 6.11 -0.86 13.39
N ARG A 278 6.84 0.17 12.96
CA ARG A 278 7.41 0.26 11.62
C ARG A 278 8.93 0.40 11.68
N ARG A 279 9.62 -0.15 10.69
CA ARG A 279 11.05 0.09 10.53
C ARG A 279 11.26 1.47 9.94
N CYS A 280 11.75 2.38 10.76
CA CYS A 280 12.07 3.73 10.36
C CYS A 280 13.57 3.89 10.12
N ARG A 281 13.90 4.77 9.21
CA ARG A 281 15.26 5.28 8.98
C ARG A 281 15.22 6.79 9.22
N CYS A 282 16.15 7.30 10.01
CA CYS A 282 16.27 8.73 10.24
C CYS A 282 17.55 9.24 9.58
N LEU A 283 17.47 10.36 8.86
CA LEU A 283 18.66 11.03 8.36
C LEU A 283 19.34 11.79 9.48
N MET A 284 20.65 11.66 9.55
CA MET A 284 21.46 12.27 10.61
C MET A 284 22.75 12.85 10.04
N ALA A 285 23.10 14.04 10.45
CA ALA A 285 24.36 14.67 10.05
C ALA A 285 25.56 13.89 10.57
N ASP A 286 26.60 13.80 9.80
CA ASP A 286 27.84 13.07 10.12
C ASP A 286 28.51 13.61 11.40
N VAL A 287 28.41 14.92 11.65
CA VAL A 287 28.93 15.61 12.85
C VAL A 287 28.43 14.96 14.15
N VAL A 288 27.19 14.43 14.18
CA VAL A 288 26.61 13.80 15.37
C VAL A 288 27.38 12.53 15.78
N VAL A 289 28.10 11.92 14.88
CA VAL A 289 28.80 10.62 15.08
C VAL A 289 30.31 10.81 15.20
N LYS A 290 30.86 11.94 14.73
CA LYS A 290 32.31 12.22 14.82
C LYS A 290 32.80 12.08 16.26
N GLY A 291 33.89 11.34 16.44
CA GLY A 291 34.58 11.15 17.72
C GLY A 291 34.03 10.07 18.65
N HIS A 292 32.86 9.46 18.38
CA HIS A 292 32.26 8.47 19.29
C HIS A 292 31.83 7.20 18.54
N LYS A 293 32.72 6.19 18.50
CA LYS A 293 32.45 4.91 17.82
C LYS A 293 31.20 4.17 18.35
N LEU A 294 31.03 4.13 19.70
CA LEU A 294 29.89 3.47 20.33
C LEU A 294 28.56 4.16 19.97
N ARG A 295 28.51 5.50 20.01
CA ARG A 295 27.32 6.28 19.61
C ARG A 295 27.00 6.04 18.14
N GLY A 296 27.99 6.01 17.26
CA GLY A 296 27.81 5.70 15.85
C GLY A 296 27.26 4.30 15.62
N PHE A 297 27.73 3.32 16.37
CA PHE A 297 27.23 1.94 16.32
C PHE A 297 25.74 1.89 16.76
N LEU A 298 25.39 2.47 17.91
CA LEU A 298 24.03 2.48 18.45
C LEU A 298 23.04 3.15 17.48
N LEU A 299 23.41 4.33 16.95
CA LEU A 299 22.56 5.07 16.00
C LEU A 299 22.37 4.31 14.69
N ASN A 300 23.40 3.59 14.22
CA ASN A 300 23.27 2.71 13.06
C ASN A 300 22.31 1.53 13.33
N GLN A 301 22.33 0.96 14.54
CA GLN A 301 21.38 -0.09 14.94
C GLN A 301 19.94 0.43 15.02
N LEU A 302 19.73 1.67 15.44
CA LEU A 302 18.43 2.34 15.41
C LEU A 302 17.97 2.69 13.98
N GLY A 303 18.84 2.50 12.99
CA GLY A 303 18.49 2.70 11.60
C GLY A 303 18.82 4.07 11.05
N CYS A 304 19.66 4.86 11.72
CA CYS A 304 20.09 6.16 11.21
C CYS A 304 20.94 6.03 9.93
N ILE A 305 20.69 6.90 8.96
CA ILE A 305 21.47 7.05 7.73
C ILE A 305 22.30 8.34 7.87
N LYS A 306 23.62 8.20 7.85
CA LYS A 306 24.53 9.34 7.89
C LYS A 306 24.47 10.10 6.58
N ILE A 307 24.39 11.43 6.64
CA ILE A 307 24.48 12.31 5.48
C ILE A 307 25.56 13.36 5.68
N ASN A 308 26.34 13.61 4.64
CA ASN A 308 27.16 14.80 4.54
C ASN A 308 26.27 15.96 4.07
N ARG A 309 26.17 17.04 4.85
CA ARG A 309 25.30 18.20 4.56
C ARG A 309 25.92 19.15 3.53
N ASP A 310 27.23 19.11 3.41
CA ASP A 310 28.03 20.07 2.64
C ASP A 310 28.36 19.55 1.23
N ALA A 311 28.04 18.30 0.95
CA ALA A 311 28.24 17.68 -0.36
C ALA A 311 26.98 16.98 -0.85
N LEU A 312 26.78 16.93 -2.18
CA LEU A 312 25.80 16.06 -2.83
C LEU A 312 26.20 14.58 -2.58
N ASP A 313 25.72 14.03 -1.47
CA ASP A 313 26.05 12.68 -1.05
C ASP A 313 25.16 11.66 -1.78
N VAL A 314 25.63 11.27 -2.98
CA VAL A 314 24.98 10.27 -3.84
C VAL A 314 24.80 8.93 -3.11
N GLU A 315 25.73 8.59 -2.21
CA GLU A 315 25.66 7.36 -1.42
C GLU A 315 24.51 7.41 -0.42
N SER A 316 24.30 8.53 0.25
CA SER A 316 23.18 8.72 1.18
C SER A 316 21.83 8.72 0.46
N ILE A 317 21.73 9.34 -0.72
CA ILE A 317 20.52 9.28 -1.57
C ILE A 317 20.24 7.82 -1.97
N SER A 318 21.26 7.06 -2.34
CA SER A 318 21.13 5.64 -2.67
C SER A 318 20.64 4.81 -1.48
N LYS A 319 21.18 5.04 -0.28
CA LYS A 319 20.76 4.39 0.96
C LYS A 319 19.31 4.74 1.32
N CYS A 320 18.89 6.00 1.16
CA CYS A 320 17.52 6.45 1.37
C CYS A 320 16.56 5.78 0.37
N SER A 321 16.91 5.80 -0.93
CA SER A 321 16.13 5.12 -1.97
C SER A 321 16.02 3.62 -1.69
N LYS A 322 17.10 2.96 -1.27
CA LYS A 322 17.09 1.54 -0.90
C LYS A 322 16.22 1.27 0.34
N ALA A 323 16.20 2.16 1.32
CA ALA A 323 15.34 2.04 2.49
C ALA A 323 13.86 2.14 2.09
N LEU A 324 13.48 3.12 1.29
CA LEU A 324 12.13 3.29 0.76
C LEU A 324 11.71 2.12 -0.13
N ASN A 325 12.58 1.67 -1.03
CA ASN A 325 12.35 0.48 -1.85
C ASN A 325 12.23 -0.82 -1.03
N ASN A 326 12.65 -0.81 0.22
CA ASN A 326 12.48 -1.90 1.18
C ASN A 326 11.29 -1.68 2.12
N ASP A 327 10.28 -0.91 1.74
CA ASP A 327 9.05 -0.67 2.50
C ASP A 327 9.29 -0.05 3.89
N GLN A 328 10.40 0.67 4.07
CA GLN A 328 10.71 1.35 5.33
C GLN A 328 10.19 2.79 5.29
N ILE A 329 10.01 3.36 6.46
CA ILE A 329 9.69 4.77 6.62
C ILE A 329 11.01 5.54 6.70
N LEU A 330 11.12 6.63 5.97
CA LEU A 330 12.24 7.56 6.05
C LEU A 330 11.79 8.82 6.79
N ILE A 331 12.43 9.13 7.92
CA ILE A 331 12.18 10.35 8.70
C ILE A 331 13.21 11.39 8.26
N MET A 332 12.73 12.56 7.86
CA MET A 332 13.54 13.66 7.38
C MET A 332 13.16 14.96 8.06
N PHE A 333 14.16 15.78 8.33
CA PHE A 333 14.01 17.14 8.84
C PHE A 333 14.56 18.09 7.76
N PRO A 334 13.69 18.68 6.93
CA PRO A 334 14.10 19.41 5.73
C PRO A 334 14.85 20.73 6.05
N GLU A 335 14.67 21.27 7.24
CA GLU A 335 15.41 22.45 7.74
C GLU A 335 16.93 22.19 7.82
N GLY A 336 17.31 20.92 8.00
CA GLY A 336 18.72 20.52 8.08
C GLY A 336 19.46 20.96 9.32
N LYS A 337 18.86 21.71 10.22
CA LYS A 337 19.39 22.15 11.52
C LYS A 337 18.28 22.21 12.56
N ILE A 338 18.65 22.18 13.84
CA ILE A 338 17.69 22.42 14.93
C ILE A 338 17.36 23.91 14.92
N ASN A 339 16.07 24.21 14.79
CA ASN A 339 15.55 25.57 14.81
C ASN A 339 14.55 25.70 15.97
N ARG A 340 14.81 26.62 16.90
CA ARG A 340 13.97 26.80 18.10
C ARG A 340 12.97 27.94 17.95
N ASP A 341 13.23 28.87 17.04
CA ASP A 341 12.56 30.16 17.05
C ASP A 341 11.39 30.27 16.06
N SER A 342 11.36 29.52 14.99
CA SER A 342 10.21 29.41 14.06
C SER A 342 10.46 28.43 12.91
N LEU A 343 9.40 27.98 12.24
CA LEU A 343 9.45 27.25 10.96
C LEU A 343 9.89 28.14 9.76
N ALA A 344 10.54 29.27 10.03
CA ALA A 344 10.93 30.26 9.02
C ALA A 344 12.11 29.82 8.13
N GLY A 345 12.72 28.65 8.37
CA GLY A 345 13.83 28.13 7.56
C GLY A 345 13.41 27.68 6.18
N SER A 346 14.34 27.80 5.21
CA SER A 346 14.15 27.23 3.86
C SER A 346 14.23 25.72 3.91
N PHE A 347 13.24 25.01 3.34
CA PHE A 347 13.26 23.57 3.20
C PHE A 347 14.14 23.15 2.02
N LYS A 348 14.97 22.14 2.22
CA LYS A 348 15.81 21.57 1.16
C LYS A 348 14.99 20.69 0.24
N ALA A 349 15.17 20.81 -1.07
CA ALA A 349 14.45 20.06 -2.12
C ALA A 349 14.72 18.53 -2.12
N GLY A 350 15.65 18.05 -1.29
CA GLY A 350 16.01 16.63 -1.23
C GLY A 350 14.85 15.68 -0.90
N THR A 351 13.88 16.15 -0.12
CA THR A 351 12.65 15.41 0.20
C THR A 351 11.78 15.23 -1.04
N ALA A 352 11.54 16.30 -1.78
CA ALA A 352 10.75 16.27 -3.03
C ALA A 352 11.42 15.36 -4.06
N MET A 353 12.74 15.48 -4.25
CA MET A 353 13.51 14.62 -5.15
C MET A 353 13.39 13.14 -4.80
N LEU A 354 13.53 12.77 -3.53
CA LEU A 354 13.39 11.38 -3.08
C LEU A 354 11.97 10.85 -3.29
N SER A 355 10.95 11.66 -3.02
CA SER A 355 9.54 11.28 -3.25
C SER A 355 9.27 11.00 -4.72
N ILE A 356 9.69 11.86 -5.62
CA ILE A 356 9.55 11.69 -7.08
C ILE A 356 10.28 10.41 -7.52
N LYS A 357 11.56 10.26 -7.15
CA LYS A 357 12.40 9.11 -7.54
C LYS A 357 11.87 7.76 -7.05
N THR A 358 11.36 7.71 -5.82
CA THR A 358 10.96 6.45 -5.17
C THR A 358 9.46 6.21 -5.19
N LYS A 359 8.68 7.16 -5.69
CA LYS A 359 7.21 7.16 -5.65
C LYS A 359 6.66 7.05 -4.21
N ALA A 360 7.47 7.45 -3.22
CA ALA A 360 7.10 7.40 -1.83
C ALA A 360 6.20 8.60 -1.48
N PRO A 361 5.02 8.37 -0.86
CA PRO A 361 4.19 9.46 -0.38
C PRO A 361 4.89 10.18 0.77
N ILE A 362 4.63 11.47 0.89
CA ILE A 362 5.14 12.33 1.96
C ILE A 362 4.04 12.49 3.01
N ILE A 363 4.41 12.35 4.27
CA ILE A 363 3.54 12.57 5.43
C ILE A 363 4.12 13.75 6.21
N PRO A 364 3.52 14.95 6.08
CA PRO A 364 3.89 16.07 6.91
C PRO A 364 3.53 15.79 8.37
N CYS A 365 4.40 16.16 9.29
CA CYS A 365 4.21 16.01 10.72
C CYS A 365 4.70 17.27 11.43
N TYR A 366 4.04 17.62 12.52
CA TYR A 366 4.52 18.63 13.45
C TYR A 366 4.74 18.01 14.83
N VAL A 367 5.95 18.19 15.37
CA VAL A 367 6.29 17.79 16.74
C VAL A 367 6.26 19.04 17.60
N LYS A 368 5.26 19.13 18.50
CA LYS A 368 5.11 20.28 19.39
C LYS A 368 6.29 20.34 20.37
N PRO A 369 6.97 21.49 20.50
CA PRO A 369 8.04 21.69 21.48
C PRO A 369 7.55 21.43 22.90
N ARG A 370 8.34 20.74 23.70
CA ARG A 370 8.04 20.50 25.11
C ARG A 370 8.61 21.63 25.97
N LYS A 371 7.78 22.20 26.85
CA LYS A 371 8.26 23.20 27.82
C LYS A 371 9.23 22.59 28.83
N HIS A 372 8.95 21.34 29.29
CA HIS A 372 9.75 20.62 30.25
C HIS A 372 9.98 19.17 29.78
N TRP A 373 11.07 18.54 30.25
CA TRP A 373 11.44 17.17 29.86
C TRP A 373 10.40 16.11 30.24
N TYR A 374 9.62 16.33 31.30
CA TYR A 374 8.56 15.45 31.79
C TYR A 374 7.21 15.66 31.10
N ASN A 375 7.07 16.70 30.29
CA ASN A 375 5.84 16.94 29.55
C ASN A 375 5.66 15.91 28.45
N ARG A 376 4.37 15.59 28.17
CA ARG A 376 3.98 14.69 27.11
C ARG A 376 4.41 15.26 25.74
N SER A 377 4.89 14.41 24.85
CA SER A 377 5.18 14.78 23.47
C SER A 377 3.92 14.69 22.62
N HIS A 378 3.64 15.70 21.82
CA HIS A 378 2.50 15.77 20.92
C HIS A 378 3.00 15.72 19.47
N VAL A 379 2.41 14.85 18.66
CA VAL A 379 2.74 14.71 17.23
C VAL A 379 1.45 14.85 16.43
N TYR A 380 1.42 15.81 15.52
CA TYR A 380 0.32 16.11 14.61
C TYR A 380 0.65 15.58 13.21
N PHE A 381 -0.33 14.99 12.53
CA PHE A 381 -0.17 14.45 11.20
C PHE A 381 -1.01 15.24 10.20
N GLY A 382 -0.37 15.76 9.14
CA GLY A 382 -1.04 16.40 8.01
C GLY A 382 -1.51 15.43 6.94
N ASP A 383 -2.13 15.97 5.91
CA ASP A 383 -2.58 15.18 4.77
C ASP A 383 -1.41 14.59 3.99
N MET A 384 -1.62 13.36 3.51
CA MET A 384 -0.61 12.67 2.74
C MET A 384 -0.44 13.29 1.35
N ILE A 385 0.76 13.77 1.04
CA ILE A 385 1.13 14.40 -0.22
C ILE A 385 1.74 13.33 -1.14
N LYS A 386 1.21 13.19 -2.35
CA LYS A 386 1.79 12.36 -3.42
C LYS A 386 2.43 13.28 -4.45
N ALA A 387 3.68 12.98 -4.84
CA ALA A 387 4.31 13.66 -5.97
C ALA A 387 3.63 13.27 -7.28
N ASP A 388 3.42 14.22 -8.17
CA ASP A 388 2.98 13.92 -9.53
C ASP A 388 4.12 13.25 -10.30
N ARG A 389 3.75 12.28 -11.14
CA ARG A 389 4.71 11.38 -11.82
C ARG A 389 5.11 11.85 -13.21
N LYS A 390 4.36 12.80 -13.77
CA LYS A 390 4.48 13.17 -15.19
C LYS A 390 5.53 14.24 -15.47
N ASN A 391 5.97 14.95 -14.44
CA ASN A 391 6.86 16.08 -14.62
C ASN A 391 7.93 16.11 -13.52
N THR A 392 9.21 16.15 -13.89
CA THR A 392 10.37 16.16 -12.97
C THR A 392 11.14 17.48 -13.02
N SER A 393 10.46 18.57 -13.39
CA SER A 393 11.09 19.89 -13.48
C SER A 393 11.50 20.44 -12.11
N LEU A 394 12.54 21.29 -12.09
CA LEU A 394 12.97 22.02 -10.88
C LEU A 394 11.82 22.84 -10.29
N LYS A 395 10.97 23.44 -11.14
CA LYS A 395 9.79 24.18 -10.69
C LYS A 395 8.87 23.32 -9.85
N MET A 396 8.56 22.11 -10.29
CA MET A 396 7.70 21.18 -9.57
C MET A 396 8.32 20.70 -8.26
N MET A 397 9.64 20.49 -8.20
CA MET A 397 10.32 20.15 -6.94
C MET A 397 10.19 21.29 -5.91
N ASN A 398 10.29 22.55 -6.36
CA ASN A 398 10.12 23.71 -5.50
C ASN A 398 8.66 23.85 -5.05
N GLU A 399 7.69 23.70 -5.94
CA GLU A 399 6.26 23.72 -5.59
C GLU A 399 5.90 22.62 -4.58
N LEU A 400 6.43 21.42 -4.77
CA LEU A 400 6.24 20.31 -3.82
C LEU A 400 6.88 20.62 -2.47
N THR A 401 8.06 21.24 -2.46
CA THR A 401 8.77 21.63 -1.24
C THR A 401 8.00 22.69 -0.46
N GLU A 402 7.46 23.71 -1.15
CA GLU A 402 6.60 24.72 -0.53
C GLU A 402 5.29 24.12 -0.02
N LYS A 403 4.68 23.19 -0.74
CA LYS A 403 3.47 22.48 -0.28
C LYS A 403 3.73 21.72 1.01
N ILE A 404 4.89 21.06 1.13
CA ILE A 404 5.29 20.35 2.35
C ILE A 404 5.47 21.35 3.50
N ARG A 405 6.14 22.48 3.25
CA ARG A 405 6.40 23.52 4.23
C ARG A 405 5.09 24.10 4.77
N ASN A 406 4.20 24.52 3.88
CA ASN A 406 2.90 25.09 4.25
C ASN A 406 2.07 24.09 5.08
N SER A 407 2.05 22.81 4.68
CA SER A 407 1.35 21.78 5.47
C SER A 407 1.89 21.63 6.90
N ILE A 408 3.18 21.85 7.15
CA ILE A 408 3.74 21.79 8.50
C ILE A 408 3.40 23.07 9.29
N ILE A 409 3.37 24.24 8.64
CA ILE A 409 2.92 25.50 9.24
C ILE A 409 1.45 25.41 9.68
N ASP A 410 0.58 24.88 8.82
CA ASP A 410 -0.84 24.67 9.15
C ASP A 410 -1.00 23.77 10.40
N LEU A 411 -0.16 22.72 10.52
CA LEU A 411 -0.15 21.84 11.69
C LEU A 411 0.36 22.54 12.96
N GLU A 412 1.31 23.47 12.85
CA GLU A 412 1.79 24.30 13.96
C GLU A 412 0.65 25.17 14.47
N GLU A 413 -0.03 25.90 13.58
CA GLU A 413 -1.18 26.72 13.94
C GLU A 413 -2.29 25.92 14.63
N MET A 414 -2.60 24.72 14.11
CA MET A 414 -3.56 23.80 14.74
C MET A 414 -3.13 23.41 16.16
N ALA A 415 -1.85 23.07 16.33
CA ALA A 415 -1.29 22.68 17.62
C ALA A 415 -1.27 23.81 18.64
N GLU A 416 -1.16 25.07 18.20
CA GLU A 416 -1.24 26.24 19.05
C GLU A 416 -2.69 26.51 19.49
N LYS A 417 -3.65 26.39 18.57
CA LYS A 417 -5.09 26.57 18.87
C LYS A 417 -5.63 25.54 19.88
N GLU A 418 -5.17 24.28 19.79
CA GLU A 418 -5.52 23.24 20.76
C GLU A 418 -4.86 23.41 22.14
N GLY A 419 -3.88 24.28 22.28
CA GLY A 419 -3.13 24.50 23.51
C GLY A 419 -3.56 25.75 24.29
N LYS A 420 -4.49 26.54 23.73
CA LYS A 420 -5.21 27.60 24.36
C LYS A 420 -6.54 27.10 24.90
#